data_075b6438065601deff6653f5d9d69cd3
#
_entry.id   075b6438065601deff6653f5d9d69cd3
#
_cell.length_a   1.000
_cell.length_b   1.000
_cell.length_c   1.000
_cell.angle_alpha   90.00
_cell.angle_beta   90.00
_cell.angle_gamma   90.00
#
_symmetry.space_group_name_H-M   'P 1'
#
loop_
_entity.id
_entity.type
_entity.pdbx_description
1 polymer ?
#
loop_
_entity_poly.entity_id
_entity_poly.type
_entity_poly.pdbx_seq_one_letter_code
_entity_poly.pdbx_strand_id
1 'polypeptide(L)'
;MRPVPRFMEEQGVRVARIQTIIVAVSASLAFLSGCNWLAGKKPPPPMDYGVETPYDGVKTLAVAPAINLSGSRDFDPLVVSDYLFTEMQQVHGLNVLPLNKTLMAMRRLGIRNIDDVNAAQHLAEAMGADGIVIAAVTAYDPYKPPMVGMVLQMYTPAGALVKTEAMHAMGAERNMEGMGDSERQPVSQVSAVFNATNQTVLKELQGFAAGRSDYDSGLQGDRYLWDSDAYMRFVCHAMIRRLLDVERDRVSDR
;
A
#
# COMPACT_ATOMS: atom_id res chain seq x y z
N MET A 1 2.54 -48.92 83.08
CA MET A 1 2.57 -47.90 82.02
C MET A 1 4.02 -47.54 81.76
N ARG A 2 4.54 -47.91 80.58
CA ARG A 2 5.92 -47.58 80.22
C ARG A 2 5.92 -46.27 79.40
N PRO A 3 6.78 -45.31 79.73
CA PRO A 3 6.84 -44.05 78.95
C PRO A 3 7.43 -44.30 77.56
N VAL A 4 6.78 -43.77 76.55
CA VAL A 4 7.25 -43.77 75.14
C VAL A 4 8.51 -42.89 75.02
N PRO A 5 9.59 -43.34 74.37
CA PRO A 5 10.85 -42.59 74.33
C PRO A 5 10.66 -41.33 73.45
N ARG A 6 11.02 -40.15 74.00
CA ARG A 6 11.01 -38.80 73.35
C ARG A 6 11.71 -38.74 72.00
N PHE A 7 12.54 -39.72 71.66
CA PHE A 7 13.28 -39.80 70.46
C PHE A 7 12.42 -40.02 69.18
N MET A 8 11.27 -40.67 69.30
CA MET A 8 10.37 -40.90 68.16
C MET A 8 9.51 -39.68 67.83
N GLU A 9 9.28 -38.77 68.73
CA GLU A 9 8.47 -37.57 68.54
C GLU A 9 9.23 -36.48 67.75
N GLU A 10 10.54 -36.32 68.02
CA GLU A 10 11.39 -35.37 67.24
C GLU A 10 11.61 -35.81 65.82
N GLN A 11 11.67 -37.08 65.50
CA GLN A 11 11.80 -37.61 64.17
C GLN A 11 10.54 -37.30 63.30
N GLY A 12 9.37 -37.52 63.90
CA GLY A 12 8.09 -37.23 63.24
C GLY A 12 7.92 -35.75 62.87
N VAL A 13 8.33 -34.84 63.77
CA VAL A 13 8.24 -33.39 63.55
C VAL A 13 9.22 -32.89 62.43
N ARG A 14 10.43 -33.47 62.38
CA ARG A 14 11.42 -33.17 61.36
C ARG A 14 10.96 -33.65 59.99
N VAL A 15 10.42 -34.85 59.85
CA VAL A 15 9.89 -35.38 58.57
C VAL A 15 8.68 -34.57 58.10
N ALA A 16 7.76 -34.22 59.00
CA ALA A 16 6.61 -33.37 58.64
C ALA A 16 7.03 -31.97 58.14
N ARG A 17 8.04 -31.32 58.74
CA ARG A 17 8.58 -30.04 58.30
C ARG A 17 9.27 -30.12 56.94
N ILE A 18 10.01 -31.20 56.68
CA ILE A 18 10.66 -31.42 55.38
C ILE A 18 9.61 -31.63 54.27
N GLN A 19 8.57 -32.41 54.54
CA GLN A 19 7.46 -32.59 53.58
C GLN A 19 6.72 -31.28 53.29
N THR A 20 6.48 -30.44 54.29
CA THR A 20 5.81 -29.15 54.10
C THR A 20 6.67 -28.21 53.28
N ILE A 21 7.99 -28.20 53.46
CA ILE A 21 8.92 -27.39 52.67
C ILE A 21 8.98 -27.88 51.20
N ILE A 22 9.00 -29.18 50.97
CA ILE A 22 9.02 -29.77 49.61
C ILE A 22 7.73 -29.44 48.88
N VAL A 23 6.57 -29.52 49.53
CA VAL A 23 5.28 -29.14 48.92
C VAL A 23 5.22 -27.63 48.62
N ALA A 24 5.73 -26.77 49.50
CA ALA A 24 5.77 -25.34 49.31
C ALA A 24 6.70 -24.92 48.14
N VAL A 25 7.86 -25.58 48.00
CA VAL A 25 8.81 -25.34 46.91
C VAL A 25 8.26 -25.85 45.57
N SER A 26 7.61 -27.00 45.52
CA SER A 26 6.99 -27.52 44.32
C SER A 26 5.81 -26.66 43.84
N ALA A 27 5.01 -26.12 44.76
CA ALA A 27 3.93 -25.19 44.45
C ALA A 27 4.46 -23.86 43.86
N SER A 28 5.58 -23.33 44.40
CA SER A 28 6.20 -22.10 43.86
C SER A 28 6.83 -22.30 42.50
N LEU A 29 7.39 -23.46 42.16
CA LEU A 29 7.89 -23.77 40.83
C LEU A 29 6.77 -23.88 39.77
N ALA A 30 5.59 -24.32 40.15
CA ALA A 30 4.44 -24.44 39.26
C ALA A 30 3.90 -23.05 38.82
N PHE A 31 4.05 -22.01 39.66
CA PHE A 31 3.67 -20.64 39.31
C PHE A 31 4.65 -19.95 38.35
N LEU A 32 5.90 -20.40 38.27
CA LEU A 32 6.90 -19.85 37.34
C LEU A 32 6.77 -20.38 35.89
N SER A 33 6.08 -21.49 35.68
CA SER A 33 5.88 -22.09 34.37
C SER A 33 4.68 -21.47 33.60
N GLY A 34 3.89 -20.62 34.24
CA GLY A 34 2.67 -20.02 33.67
C GLY A 34 2.89 -18.79 32.75
N CYS A 35 4.12 -18.26 32.64
CA CYS A 35 4.37 -17.03 31.92
C CYS A 35 4.39 -17.18 30.39
N ASN A 36 4.34 -18.38 29.84
CA ASN A 36 4.32 -18.55 28.37
C ASN A 36 2.93 -18.42 27.74
N TRP A 37 1.85 -18.36 28.49
CA TRP A 37 0.52 -18.14 27.93
C TRP A 37 0.23 -16.65 27.67
N LEU A 38 0.98 -15.74 28.27
CA LEU A 38 0.94 -14.30 28.03
C LEU A 38 1.91 -13.85 26.92
N ALA A 39 2.68 -14.76 26.34
CA ALA A 39 3.39 -14.47 25.10
C ALA A 39 2.35 -14.32 23.98
N GLY A 40 1.88 -13.08 23.76
CA GLY A 40 1.01 -12.73 22.66
C GLY A 40 1.53 -13.36 21.37
N LYS A 41 0.63 -13.84 20.52
CA LYS A 41 0.99 -14.36 19.20
C LYS A 41 1.97 -13.38 18.58
N LYS A 42 3.20 -13.83 18.27
CA LYS A 42 4.15 -13.00 17.50
C LYS A 42 3.39 -12.47 16.28
N PRO A 43 3.46 -11.15 16.03
CA PRO A 43 2.90 -10.63 14.80
C PRO A 43 3.46 -11.45 13.64
N PRO A 44 2.67 -11.79 12.62
CA PRO A 44 3.20 -12.38 11.41
C PRO A 44 4.33 -11.47 10.91
N PRO A 45 5.39 -12.03 10.30
CA PRO A 45 6.42 -11.22 9.70
C PRO A 45 5.75 -10.21 8.77
N PRO A 46 6.26 -8.96 8.69
CA PRO A 46 5.74 -8.01 7.73
C PRO A 46 5.75 -8.70 6.36
N MET A 47 4.57 -8.85 5.75
CA MET A 47 4.50 -9.32 4.39
C MET A 47 5.17 -8.26 3.54
N ASP A 48 6.14 -8.66 2.73
CA ASP A 48 6.71 -7.79 1.73
C ASP A 48 5.61 -7.50 0.71
N TYR A 49 4.98 -6.35 0.82
CA TYR A 49 4.00 -5.85 -0.14
C TYR A 49 4.68 -5.16 -1.32
N GLY A 50 5.96 -5.43 -1.52
CA GLY A 50 6.77 -4.86 -2.57
C GLY A 50 6.13 -5.11 -3.93
N VAL A 51 5.46 -4.09 -4.43
CA VAL A 51 5.06 -4.04 -5.83
C VAL A 51 6.32 -3.69 -6.60
N GLU A 52 6.71 -4.56 -7.53
CA GLU A 52 7.85 -4.31 -8.40
C GLU A 52 7.37 -3.72 -9.73
N THR A 53 8.16 -2.79 -10.27
CA THR A 53 7.92 -2.24 -11.60
C THR A 53 8.23 -3.28 -12.67
N PRO A 54 7.49 -3.28 -13.81
CA PRO A 54 7.80 -4.15 -14.94
C PRO A 54 8.95 -3.63 -15.81
N TYR A 55 9.52 -2.45 -15.50
CA TYR A 55 10.51 -1.79 -16.33
C TYR A 55 11.94 -2.22 -16.02
N ASP A 56 12.79 -2.27 -17.04
CA ASP A 56 14.22 -2.42 -16.86
C ASP A 56 14.81 -1.11 -16.28
N GLY A 57 15.38 -1.19 -15.08
CA GLY A 57 15.97 -0.05 -14.37
C GLY A 57 14.96 0.87 -13.71
N VAL A 58 15.47 1.89 -13.02
CA VAL A 58 14.66 2.85 -12.28
C VAL A 58 13.98 3.82 -13.25
N LYS A 59 12.66 3.99 -13.11
CA LYS A 59 11.87 4.97 -13.85
C LYS A 59 11.39 6.08 -12.95
N THR A 60 11.42 7.31 -13.49
CA THR A 60 10.94 8.49 -12.78
C THR A 60 9.53 8.82 -13.23
N LEU A 61 8.56 8.69 -12.31
CA LEU A 61 7.17 9.05 -12.57
C LEU A 61 6.76 10.28 -11.75
N ALA A 62 5.95 11.14 -12.35
CA ALA A 62 5.32 12.26 -11.68
C ALA A 62 3.88 11.92 -11.32
N VAL A 63 3.39 12.45 -10.22
CA VAL A 63 1.97 12.40 -9.85
C VAL A 63 1.33 13.75 -10.14
N ALA A 64 0.23 13.75 -10.89
CA ALA A 64 -0.57 14.93 -11.16
C ALA A 64 -1.63 15.16 -10.07
N PRO A 65 -2.16 16.40 -9.94
CA PRO A 65 -3.35 16.62 -9.15
C PRO A 65 -4.51 15.73 -9.61
N ALA A 66 -5.16 15.05 -8.66
CA ALA A 66 -6.31 14.20 -8.97
C ALA A 66 -7.49 15.04 -9.45
N ILE A 67 -8.33 14.42 -10.28
CA ILE A 67 -9.53 15.04 -10.82
C ILE A 67 -10.75 14.52 -10.07
N ASN A 68 -11.61 15.42 -9.61
CA ASN A 68 -12.87 15.05 -8.98
C ASN A 68 -13.99 14.98 -10.03
N LEU A 69 -14.39 13.78 -10.40
CA LEU A 69 -15.52 13.49 -11.28
C LEU A 69 -16.71 12.88 -10.53
N SER A 70 -16.60 12.69 -9.21
CA SER A 70 -17.66 12.07 -8.40
C SER A 70 -18.82 13.01 -8.08
N GLY A 71 -18.59 14.32 -8.22
CA GLY A 71 -19.55 15.35 -7.77
C GLY A 71 -19.60 15.55 -6.25
N SER A 72 -18.95 14.70 -5.44
CA SER A 72 -18.82 14.89 -4.00
C SER A 72 -17.87 16.03 -3.66
N ARG A 73 -18.14 16.71 -2.54
CA ARG A 73 -17.24 17.73 -1.95
C ARG A 73 -16.56 17.24 -0.68
N ASP A 74 -16.75 15.98 -0.34
CA ASP A 74 -16.34 15.42 0.95
C ASP A 74 -14.87 14.95 0.97
N PHE A 75 -14.11 15.22 -0.10
CA PHE A 75 -12.67 14.97 -0.15
C PHE A 75 -11.91 16.06 -0.92
N ASP A 76 -10.63 16.21 -0.60
CA ASP A 76 -9.71 17.08 -1.34
C ASP A 76 -8.93 16.27 -2.39
N PRO A 77 -9.04 16.61 -3.70
CA PRO A 77 -8.28 15.94 -4.75
C PRO A 77 -6.76 15.97 -4.55
N LEU A 78 -6.21 17.02 -3.92
CA LEU A 78 -4.77 17.10 -3.65
C LEU A 78 -4.34 16.08 -2.60
N VAL A 79 -5.18 15.82 -1.61
CA VAL A 79 -4.94 14.77 -0.59
C VAL A 79 -4.96 13.39 -1.23
N VAL A 80 -5.86 13.13 -2.20
CA VAL A 80 -5.86 11.88 -2.97
C VAL A 80 -4.56 11.72 -3.76
N SER A 81 -4.06 12.81 -4.36
CA SER A 81 -2.76 12.78 -5.07
C SER A 81 -1.59 12.50 -4.14
N ASP A 82 -1.61 13.00 -2.90
CA ASP A 82 -0.59 12.71 -1.90
C ASP A 82 -0.64 11.24 -1.43
N TYR A 83 -1.83 10.65 -1.34
CA TYR A 83 -1.96 9.22 -1.07
C TYR A 83 -1.41 8.38 -2.22
N LEU A 84 -1.74 8.76 -3.47
CA LEU A 84 -1.21 8.11 -4.65
C LEU A 84 0.33 8.19 -4.69
N PHE A 85 0.88 9.37 -4.46
CA PHE A 85 2.33 9.57 -4.36
C PHE A 85 2.96 8.68 -3.29
N THR A 86 2.39 8.65 -2.09
CA THR A 86 2.89 7.85 -0.97
C THR A 86 2.90 6.35 -1.27
N GLU A 87 1.84 5.85 -1.88
CA GLU A 87 1.75 4.43 -2.25
C GLU A 87 2.66 4.09 -3.44
N MET A 88 2.83 5.00 -4.41
CA MET A 88 3.78 4.82 -5.52
C MET A 88 5.24 4.80 -5.07
N GLN A 89 5.60 5.55 -4.01
CA GLN A 89 6.96 5.51 -3.43
C GLN A 89 7.33 4.14 -2.85
N GLN A 90 6.35 3.29 -2.54
CA GLN A 90 6.57 1.94 -2.03
C GLN A 90 6.84 0.92 -3.15
N VAL A 91 6.72 1.33 -4.42
CA VAL A 91 7.00 0.47 -5.57
C VAL A 91 8.50 0.41 -5.83
N HIS A 92 9.07 -0.78 -5.79
CA HIS A 92 10.48 -0.98 -6.08
C HIS A 92 10.78 -0.67 -7.56
N GLY A 93 11.85 0.09 -7.82
CA GLY A 93 12.25 0.48 -9.17
C GLY A 93 11.54 1.73 -9.70
N LEU A 94 10.73 2.43 -8.89
CA LEU A 94 10.20 3.74 -9.21
C LEU A 94 10.88 4.84 -8.38
N ASN A 95 11.21 5.93 -9.06
CA ASN A 95 11.50 7.22 -8.45
C ASN A 95 10.30 8.14 -8.68
N VAL A 96 9.62 8.56 -7.62
CA VAL A 96 8.37 9.32 -7.75
C VAL A 96 8.60 10.78 -7.42
N LEU A 97 8.25 11.67 -8.35
CA LEU A 97 8.33 13.12 -8.13
C LEU A 97 7.15 13.59 -7.27
N PRO A 98 7.42 14.35 -6.21
CA PRO A 98 6.37 14.80 -5.31
C PRO A 98 5.43 15.82 -5.96
N LEU A 99 4.16 15.81 -5.55
CA LEU A 99 3.08 16.62 -6.11
C LEU A 99 3.40 18.12 -6.17
N ASN A 100 4.13 18.66 -5.19
CA ASN A 100 4.52 20.08 -5.20
C ASN A 100 5.41 20.46 -6.39
N LYS A 101 6.28 19.54 -6.87
CA LYS A 101 7.06 19.77 -8.10
C LYS A 101 6.15 19.81 -9.32
N THR A 102 5.17 18.92 -9.40
CA THR A 102 4.18 18.93 -10.49
C THR A 102 3.39 20.23 -10.51
N LEU A 103 2.88 20.68 -9.36
CA LEU A 103 2.17 21.96 -9.24
C LEU A 103 3.04 23.17 -9.63
N MET A 104 4.33 23.15 -9.28
CA MET A 104 5.26 24.22 -9.69
C MET A 104 5.50 24.20 -11.20
N ALA A 105 5.64 23.02 -11.81
CA ALA A 105 5.80 22.90 -13.26
C ALA A 105 4.53 23.36 -14.00
N MET A 106 3.35 22.96 -13.55
CA MET A 106 2.07 23.42 -14.08
C MET A 106 1.96 24.95 -14.06
N ARG A 107 2.32 25.58 -12.94
CA ARG A 107 2.31 27.06 -12.83
C ARG A 107 3.28 27.72 -13.83
N ARG A 108 4.49 27.17 -14.01
CA ARG A 108 5.48 27.70 -14.95
C ARG A 108 5.03 27.59 -16.40
N LEU A 109 4.31 26.50 -16.73
CA LEU A 109 3.80 26.24 -18.08
C LEU A 109 2.44 26.89 -18.34
N GLY A 110 1.82 27.51 -17.33
CA GLY A 110 0.48 28.09 -17.45
C GLY A 110 -0.64 27.04 -17.53
N ILE A 111 -0.34 25.77 -17.22
CA ILE A 111 -1.31 24.67 -17.21
C ILE A 111 -2.14 24.78 -15.94
N ARG A 112 -3.45 25.01 -16.07
CA ARG A 112 -4.39 25.05 -14.95
C ARG A 112 -4.97 23.68 -14.65
N ASN A 113 -5.36 22.98 -15.72
CA ASN A 113 -5.88 21.61 -15.68
C ASN A 113 -5.15 20.78 -16.72
N ILE A 114 -5.08 19.48 -16.50
CA ILE A 114 -4.54 18.54 -17.49
C ILE A 114 -5.74 17.96 -18.22
N ASP A 115 -6.19 18.66 -19.25
CA ASP A 115 -7.42 18.35 -19.97
C ASP A 115 -7.19 17.47 -21.21
N ASP A 116 -5.93 17.37 -21.65
CA ASP A 116 -5.56 16.59 -22.81
C ASP A 116 -4.22 15.86 -22.64
N VAL A 117 -3.95 14.95 -23.55
CA VAL A 117 -2.74 14.12 -23.58
C VAL A 117 -1.48 14.97 -23.79
N ASN A 118 -1.56 16.00 -24.64
CA ASN A 118 -0.41 16.85 -24.95
C ASN A 118 0.02 17.63 -23.70
N ALA A 119 -0.94 18.13 -22.91
CA ALA A 119 -0.65 18.81 -21.65
C ALA A 119 0.03 17.86 -20.65
N ALA A 120 -0.43 16.61 -20.55
CA ALA A 120 0.18 15.60 -19.69
C ALA A 120 1.61 15.26 -20.13
N GLN A 121 1.83 15.02 -21.42
CA GLN A 121 3.14 14.71 -21.98
C GLN A 121 4.12 15.87 -21.84
N HIS A 122 3.70 17.08 -22.21
CA HIS A 122 4.52 18.28 -22.07
C HIS A 122 4.91 18.56 -20.62
N LEU A 123 3.99 18.30 -19.69
CA LEU A 123 4.28 18.43 -18.26
C LEU A 123 5.32 17.40 -17.79
N ALA A 124 5.19 16.13 -18.21
CA ALA A 124 6.16 15.09 -17.91
C ALA A 124 7.55 15.42 -18.46
N GLU A 125 7.64 15.88 -19.72
CA GLU A 125 8.89 16.32 -20.37
C GLU A 125 9.54 17.49 -19.62
N ALA A 126 8.76 18.51 -19.28
CA ALA A 126 9.27 19.69 -18.58
C ALA A 126 9.79 19.36 -17.16
N MET A 127 9.32 18.26 -16.58
CA MET A 127 9.78 17.76 -15.28
C MET A 127 10.95 16.78 -15.40
N GLY A 128 11.31 16.33 -16.60
CA GLY A 128 12.27 15.26 -16.83
C GLY A 128 11.78 13.91 -16.29
N ALA A 129 10.47 13.69 -16.30
CA ALA A 129 9.86 12.44 -15.89
C ALA A 129 9.67 11.49 -17.08
N ASP A 130 9.86 10.19 -16.86
CA ASP A 130 9.56 9.14 -17.83
C ASP A 130 8.06 8.98 -18.07
N GLY A 131 7.25 9.43 -17.12
CA GLY A 131 5.80 9.43 -17.24
C GLY A 131 5.11 10.23 -16.14
N ILE A 132 3.82 10.49 -16.34
CA ILE A 132 2.96 11.16 -15.38
C ILE A 132 1.70 10.33 -15.15
N VAL A 133 1.32 10.18 -13.89
CA VAL A 133 0.14 9.43 -13.47
C VAL A 133 -0.93 10.41 -13.00
N ILE A 134 -2.14 10.24 -13.52
CA ILE A 134 -3.30 11.07 -13.22
C ILE A 134 -4.40 10.18 -12.68
N ALA A 135 -4.92 10.50 -11.50
CA ALA A 135 -6.08 9.85 -10.91
C ALA A 135 -7.34 10.69 -11.16
N ALA A 136 -8.45 10.03 -11.47
CA ALA A 136 -9.79 10.64 -11.47
C ALA A 136 -10.71 9.84 -10.56
N VAL A 137 -11.27 10.50 -9.55
CA VAL A 137 -12.25 9.90 -8.63
C VAL A 137 -13.64 10.05 -9.26
N THR A 138 -14.26 8.93 -9.63
CA THR A 138 -15.54 8.88 -10.36
C THR A 138 -16.74 8.62 -9.47
N ALA A 139 -16.53 8.05 -8.29
CA ALA A 139 -17.54 7.87 -7.26
C ALA A 139 -16.87 7.99 -5.88
N TYR A 140 -17.56 8.58 -4.92
CA TYR A 140 -17.05 8.72 -3.56
C TYR A 140 -18.19 8.72 -2.56
N ASP A 141 -18.20 7.73 -1.69
CA ASP A 141 -19.07 7.63 -0.52
C ASP A 141 -18.18 7.22 0.67
N PRO A 142 -17.92 8.15 1.62
CA PRO A 142 -17.06 7.88 2.78
C PRO A 142 -17.77 7.09 3.88
N TYR A 143 -19.10 6.97 3.82
CA TYR A 143 -19.88 6.36 4.88
C TYR A 143 -19.78 4.83 4.83
N LYS A 144 -19.82 4.20 5.99
CA LYS A 144 -19.74 2.74 6.11
C LYS A 144 -21.00 2.06 5.60
N PRO A 145 -20.87 1.12 4.65
CA PRO A 145 -19.66 0.64 3.98
C PRO A 145 -19.14 1.60 2.91
N PRO A 146 -17.85 2.02 2.96
CA PRO A 146 -17.34 3.02 2.03
C PRO A 146 -17.29 2.50 0.59
N MET A 147 -17.41 3.44 -0.36
CA MET A 147 -17.30 3.18 -1.79
C MET A 147 -16.45 4.26 -2.48
N VAL A 148 -15.49 3.82 -3.29
CA VAL A 148 -14.67 4.72 -4.14
C VAL A 148 -14.58 4.13 -5.54
N GLY A 149 -14.94 4.93 -6.54
CA GLY A 149 -14.65 4.68 -7.95
C GLY A 149 -13.44 5.50 -8.38
N MET A 150 -12.48 4.89 -9.06
CA MET A 150 -11.29 5.57 -9.52
C MET A 150 -10.89 5.11 -10.92
N VAL A 151 -10.40 6.05 -11.72
CA VAL A 151 -9.67 5.80 -12.96
C VAL A 151 -8.24 6.27 -12.74
N LEU A 152 -7.27 5.45 -13.11
CA LEU A 152 -5.86 5.80 -13.09
C LEU A 152 -5.30 5.71 -14.50
N GLN A 153 -4.67 6.78 -14.98
CA GLN A 153 -4.13 6.91 -16.32
C GLN A 153 -2.65 7.25 -16.23
N MET A 154 -1.86 6.64 -17.11
CA MET A 154 -0.44 6.96 -17.26
C MET A 154 -0.18 7.49 -18.65
N TYR A 155 0.52 8.61 -18.72
CA TYR A 155 0.98 9.25 -19.93
C TYR A 155 2.50 9.31 -19.93
N THR A 156 3.11 9.12 -21.10
CA THR A 156 4.57 9.15 -21.23
C THR A 156 4.94 10.06 -22.39
N PRO A 157 6.06 10.79 -22.29
CA PRO A 157 6.68 11.40 -23.44
C PRO A 157 6.96 10.34 -24.50
N ALA A 158 6.97 10.73 -25.75
CA ALA A 158 7.21 9.81 -26.87
C ALA A 158 8.52 9.01 -26.65
N GLY A 159 8.40 7.69 -26.50
CA GLY A 159 9.54 6.77 -26.37
C GLY A 159 10.12 6.60 -24.96
N ALA A 160 9.63 7.30 -23.94
CA ALA A 160 10.23 7.30 -22.60
C ALA A 160 10.18 5.94 -21.85
N LEU A 161 9.19 5.10 -22.11
CA LEU A 161 9.02 3.76 -21.51
C LEU A 161 9.25 2.61 -22.52
N VAL A 162 9.82 2.89 -23.67
CA VAL A 162 10.20 1.87 -24.66
C VAL A 162 11.60 1.33 -24.34
N LYS A 163 11.82 0.03 -24.45
CA LYS A 163 13.16 -0.57 -24.32
C LYS A 163 14.11 0.11 -25.32
N THR A 164 15.25 0.59 -24.84
CA THR A 164 16.26 1.30 -25.64
C THR A 164 16.74 0.51 -26.85
N GLU A 165 16.72 -0.83 -26.79
CA GLU A 165 17.12 -1.72 -27.87
C GLU A 165 16.18 -1.65 -29.09
N ALA A 166 14.88 -1.43 -28.90
CA ALA A 166 13.94 -1.28 -30.00
C ALA A 166 14.12 0.07 -30.73
N MET A 167 14.61 1.10 -30.06
CA MET A 167 14.90 2.41 -30.68
C MET A 167 16.11 2.37 -31.63
N HIS A 168 17.14 1.55 -31.33
CA HIS A 168 18.29 1.39 -32.22
C HIS A 168 17.99 0.55 -33.47
N ALA A 169 17.02 -0.38 -33.38
CA ALA A 169 16.60 -1.20 -34.53
C ALA A 169 15.68 -0.45 -35.50
N MET A 170 15.00 0.61 -35.06
CA MET A 170 14.04 1.38 -35.84
C MET A 170 14.64 2.70 -36.33
N GLY A 171 15.87 2.75 -36.85
CA GLY A 171 16.54 3.91 -37.45
C GLY A 171 15.66 4.85 -38.28
N ALA A 172 14.53 5.26 -37.77
CA ALA A 172 13.50 6.03 -38.39
C ALA A 172 13.66 7.52 -38.02
N GLU A 173 14.11 8.30 -38.96
CA GLU A 173 13.83 9.73 -39.00
C GLU A 173 12.32 9.91 -38.85
N ARG A 174 11.87 10.42 -37.70
CA ARG A 174 10.45 10.74 -37.48
C ARG A 174 10.10 11.98 -38.28
N ASN A 175 9.47 11.79 -39.43
CA ASN A 175 8.67 12.82 -40.05
C ASN A 175 7.46 13.10 -39.12
N MET A 176 7.38 14.34 -38.60
CA MET A 176 6.35 14.80 -37.64
C MET A 176 4.93 14.89 -38.24
N GLU A 177 4.69 14.42 -39.46
CA GLU A 177 3.41 14.61 -40.17
C GLU A 177 2.44 13.43 -40.09
N GLY A 178 2.67 12.47 -39.17
CA GLY A 178 1.82 11.28 -39.04
C GLY A 178 1.55 10.82 -37.59
N MET A 179 1.36 11.75 -36.65
CA MET A 179 0.95 11.39 -35.31
C MET A 179 -0.47 10.78 -35.31
N GLY A 180 -0.53 9.46 -35.35
CA GLY A 180 -1.79 8.72 -35.33
C GLY A 180 -2.54 8.85 -33.99
N ASP A 181 -3.83 8.56 -34.00
CA ASP A 181 -4.72 8.60 -32.81
C ASP A 181 -4.18 7.83 -31.61
N SER A 182 -3.26 6.88 -31.80
CA SER A 182 -2.60 6.13 -30.73
C SER A 182 -1.70 6.98 -29.81
N GLU A 183 -1.18 8.11 -30.29
CA GLU A 183 -0.33 9.01 -29.48
C GLU A 183 -1.16 9.98 -28.63
N ARG A 184 -2.46 10.02 -28.85
CA ARG A 184 -3.41 10.88 -28.11
C ARG A 184 -4.10 10.16 -26.95
N GLN A 185 -3.73 8.92 -26.65
CA GLN A 185 -4.32 8.11 -25.58
C GLN A 185 -3.33 7.90 -24.45
N PRO A 186 -3.81 7.62 -23.22
CA PRO A 186 -2.93 7.17 -22.14
C PRO A 186 -2.22 5.89 -22.59
N VAL A 187 -0.97 5.75 -22.20
CA VAL A 187 -0.17 4.53 -22.46
C VAL A 187 -0.80 3.35 -21.75
N SER A 188 -1.31 3.57 -20.54
CA SER A 188 -2.04 2.60 -19.75
C SER A 188 -3.15 3.28 -18.97
N GLN A 189 -4.27 2.57 -18.85
CA GLN A 189 -5.42 3.02 -18.08
C GLN A 189 -6.06 1.86 -17.36
N VAL A 190 -6.46 2.08 -16.12
CA VAL A 190 -7.26 1.16 -15.33
C VAL A 190 -8.44 1.90 -14.69
N SER A 191 -9.57 1.21 -14.57
CA SER A 191 -10.77 1.74 -13.92
C SER A 191 -11.34 0.68 -12.99
N ALA A 192 -11.70 1.06 -11.78
CA ALA A 192 -12.34 0.16 -10.83
C ALA A 192 -13.24 0.91 -9.84
N VAL A 193 -14.20 0.16 -9.30
CA VAL A 193 -15.05 0.59 -8.18
C VAL A 193 -14.77 -0.33 -6.99
N PHE A 194 -14.32 0.26 -5.90
CA PHE A 194 -14.07 -0.41 -4.63
C PHE A 194 -15.28 -0.13 -3.71
N ASN A 195 -16.13 -1.13 -3.59
CA ASN A 195 -17.27 -1.07 -2.69
C ASN A 195 -17.06 -2.07 -1.55
N ALA A 196 -17.01 -1.58 -0.32
CA ALA A 196 -16.77 -2.41 0.86
C ALA A 196 -17.91 -3.40 1.20
N THR A 197 -18.99 -3.44 0.43
CA THR A 197 -19.98 -4.54 0.49
C THR A 197 -19.51 -5.76 -0.29
N ASN A 198 -18.58 -5.61 -1.22
CA ASN A 198 -18.07 -6.69 -2.07
C ASN A 198 -17.03 -7.51 -1.34
N GLN A 199 -17.23 -8.83 -1.25
CA GLN A 199 -16.34 -9.76 -0.58
C GLN A 199 -14.91 -9.80 -1.19
N THR A 200 -14.79 -9.61 -2.50
CA THR A 200 -13.49 -9.54 -3.17
C THR A 200 -12.72 -8.30 -2.72
N VAL A 201 -13.39 -7.15 -2.66
CA VAL A 201 -12.80 -5.89 -2.18
C VAL A 201 -12.40 -6.00 -0.71
N LEU A 202 -13.26 -6.61 0.13
CA LEU A 202 -12.94 -6.84 1.54
C LEU A 202 -11.71 -7.74 1.71
N LYS A 203 -11.57 -8.78 0.89
CA LYS A 203 -10.40 -9.67 0.91
C LYS A 203 -9.13 -8.94 0.47
N GLU A 204 -9.19 -8.11 -0.58
CA GLU A 204 -8.08 -7.26 -1.00
C GLU A 204 -7.68 -6.28 0.11
N LEU A 205 -8.69 -5.65 0.75
CA LEU A 205 -8.49 -4.75 1.88
C LEU A 205 -7.83 -5.43 3.08
N GLN A 206 -8.27 -6.65 3.43
CA GLN A 206 -7.66 -7.43 4.50
C GLN A 206 -6.19 -7.76 4.19
N GLY A 207 -5.88 -8.12 2.94
CA GLY A 207 -4.51 -8.31 2.48
C GLY A 207 -3.67 -7.05 2.62
N PHE A 208 -4.20 -5.90 2.21
CA PHE A 208 -3.54 -4.60 2.33
C PHE A 208 -3.32 -4.19 3.80
N ALA A 209 -4.32 -4.42 4.66
CA ALA A 209 -4.27 -4.08 6.08
C ALA A 209 -3.32 -4.99 6.87
N ALA A 210 -3.13 -6.25 6.44
CA ALA A 210 -2.24 -7.18 7.09
C ALA A 210 -0.80 -6.65 7.03
N GLY A 211 -0.15 -6.49 8.20
CA GLY A 211 1.21 -5.92 8.34
C GLY A 211 1.32 -4.39 8.29
N ARG A 212 0.23 -3.67 7.96
CA ARG A 212 0.15 -2.20 8.06
C ARG A 212 -0.69 -1.73 9.24
N SER A 213 -1.50 -2.61 9.80
CA SER A 213 -2.30 -2.34 10.99
C SER A 213 -1.45 -2.52 12.24
N ASP A 214 -1.62 -1.61 13.20
CA ASP A 214 -1.07 -1.78 14.53
C ASP A 214 -1.76 -2.98 15.20
N TYR A 215 -0.98 -4.00 15.54
CA TYR A 215 -1.49 -5.25 16.12
C TYR A 215 -2.20 -5.05 17.46
N ASP A 216 -1.85 -3.97 18.16
CA ASP A 216 -2.44 -3.60 19.44
C ASP A 216 -3.73 -2.78 19.28
N SER A 217 -4.08 -2.38 18.06
CA SER A 217 -5.34 -1.69 17.79
C SER A 217 -6.51 -2.68 17.82
N GLY A 218 -7.48 -2.44 18.69
CA GLY A 218 -8.72 -3.25 18.75
C GLY A 218 -9.56 -3.22 17.46
N LEU A 219 -9.25 -2.31 16.53
CA LEU A 219 -9.95 -2.17 15.25
C LEU A 219 -9.29 -2.97 14.12
N GLN A 220 -8.01 -3.31 14.24
CA GLN A 220 -7.27 -4.06 13.21
C GLN A 220 -7.62 -3.62 11.77
N GLY A 221 -8.04 -4.58 10.91
CA GLY A 221 -8.46 -4.29 9.55
C GLY A 221 -9.76 -3.46 9.43
N ASP A 222 -10.62 -3.47 10.45
CA ASP A 222 -11.86 -2.69 10.45
C ASP A 222 -11.64 -1.17 10.46
N ARG A 223 -10.46 -0.71 10.90
CA ARG A 223 -10.09 0.72 10.82
C ARG A 223 -10.30 1.28 9.42
N TYR A 224 -9.93 0.54 8.40
CA TYR A 224 -10.04 0.97 7.01
C TYR A 224 -11.49 1.15 6.54
N LEU A 225 -12.46 0.52 7.23
CA LEU A 225 -13.88 0.68 6.93
C LEU A 225 -14.52 1.88 7.64
N TRP A 226 -13.83 2.48 8.62
CA TRP A 226 -14.31 3.62 9.40
C TRP A 226 -13.56 4.92 9.08
N ASP A 227 -12.33 4.78 8.57
CA ASP A 227 -11.44 5.87 8.24
C ASP A 227 -11.37 5.99 6.70
N SER A 228 -12.04 7.01 6.16
CA SER A 228 -12.12 7.26 4.72
C SER A 228 -10.74 7.50 4.09
N ASP A 229 -9.82 8.12 4.84
CA ASP A 229 -8.45 8.36 4.38
C ASP A 229 -7.66 7.05 4.27
N ALA A 230 -7.80 6.18 5.27
CA ALA A 230 -7.21 4.84 5.23
C ALA A 230 -7.79 4.00 4.09
N TYR A 231 -9.12 4.10 3.84
CA TYR A 231 -9.75 3.42 2.72
C TYR A 231 -9.26 3.95 1.37
N MET A 232 -9.12 5.27 1.22
CA MET A 232 -8.60 5.89 0.01
C MET A 232 -7.16 5.45 -0.29
N ARG A 233 -6.29 5.31 0.74
CA ARG A 233 -4.94 4.77 0.57
C ARG A 233 -4.95 3.33 0.06
N PHE A 234 -5.85 2.49 0.59
CA PHE A 234 -6.05 1.14 0.07
C PHE A 234 -6.44 1.19 -1.41
N VAL A 235 -7.39 2.06 -1.80
CA VAL A 235 -7.81 2.21 -3.20
C VAL A 235 -6.65 2.64 -4.08
N CYS A 236 -5.87 3.64 -3.67
CA CYS A 236 -4.66 4.07 -4.40
C CYS A 236 -3.68 2.92 -4.61
N HIS A 237 -3.38 2.16 -3.56
CA HIS A 237 -2.51 0.98 -3.65
C HIS A 237 -3.03 -0.07 -4.64
N ALA A 238 -4.31 -0.42 -4.54
CA ALA A 238 -4.92 -1.42 -5.42
C ALA A 238 -4.94 -0.97 -6.89
N MET A 239 -5.16 0.32 -7.12
CA MET A 239 -5.13 0.90 -8.47
C MET A 239 -3.73 0.92 -9.06
N ILE A 240 -2.70 1.26 -8.27
CA ILE A 240 -1.29 1.21 -8.69
C ILE A 240 -0.91 -0.22 -9.11
N ARG A 241 -1.26 -1.21 -8.31
CA ARG A 241 -0.98 -2.62 -8.65
C ARG A 241 -1.61 -2.99 -9.99
N ARG A 242 -2.87 -2.67 -10.20
CA ARG A 242 -3.57 -2.95 -11.47
C ARG A 242 -2.95 -2.20 -12.65
N LEU A 243 -2.52 -0.95 -12.45
CA LEU A 243 -1.84 -0.20 -13.49
C LEU A 243 -0.50 -0.86 -13.88
N LEU A 244 0.28 -1.29 -12.90
CA LEU A 244 1.55 -1.97 -13.14
C LEU A 244 1.37 -3.38 -13.74
N ASP A 245 0.26 -4.06 -13.45
CA ASP A 245 -0.07 -5.34 -14.10
C ASP A 245 -0.37 -5.10 -15.60
N VAL A 246 -1.16 -4.09 -15.96
CA VAL A 246 -1.39 -3.70 -17.36
C VAL A 246 -0.09 -3.30 -18.05
N GLU A 247 0.80 -2.58 -17.35
CA GLU A 247 2.12 -2.22 -17.88
C GLU A 247 3.02 -3.45 -18.06
N ARG A 248 2.94 -4.42 -17.19
CA ARG A 248 3.69 -5.69 -17.32
C ARG A 248 3.29 -6.44 -18.58
N ASP A 249 2.00 -6.55 -18.84
CA ASP A 249 1.48 -7.16 -20.06
C ASP A 249 1.95 -6.38 -21.29
N ARG A 250 1.84 -5.04 -21.28
CA ARG A 250 2.29 -4.17 -22.37
C ARG A 250 3.79 -4.29 -22.66
N VAL A 251 4.62 -4.44 -21.63
CA VAL A 251 6.08 -4.56 -21.78
C VAL A 251 6.48 -5.97 -22.25
N SER A 252 5.74 -7.00 -21.83
CA SER A 252 6.01 -8.40 -22.20
C SER A 252 5.57 -8.75 -23.65
N ASP A 253 4.55 -8.06 -24.18
CA ASP A 253 4.03 -8.27 -25.54
C ASP A 253 4.90 -7.60 -26.65
N ARG A 254 6.01 -6.96 -26.28
CA ARG A 254 6.95 -6.28 -27.18
C ARG A 254 8.31 -6.97 -27.24
#